data_963754d7a59b2a115d5b4eebd558b871
#
_entry.id   963754d7a59b2a115d5b4eebd558b871
#
_cell.length_a   1.000
_cell.length_b   1.000
_cell.length_c   1.000
_cell.angle_alpha   90.00
_cell.angle_beta   90.00
_cell.angle_gamma   90.00
#
_symmetry.space_group_name_H-M   'P 1'
#
loop_
_entity.id
_entity.type
_entity.pdbx_description
1 polymer ?
#
loop_
_entity_poly.entity_id
_entity_poly.type
_entity_poly.pdbx_seq_one_letter_code
_entity_poly.pdbx_strand_id
1 'polypeptide(L)'
;MGKRNIAGGVPLNRRERVAAALLRLAPRLPEFEAGAVLDRALASPGLRGAAPETAAWLGLVAYARHVFTEYDTLLDDGYDRDSARHFVRDDLNAALGAWGVRRQISDAEADGPGEPEGTF
;
A
#
# COMPACT_ATOMS: atom_id res chain seq x y z
N MET A 1 19.50 -22.69 -19.74
CA MET A 1 19.33 -22.35 -19.62
C MET A 1 18.90 -21.87 -19.26
N GLY A 2 18.84 -21.83 -19.17
CA GLY A 2 18.57 -21.26 -18.87
C GLY A 2 18.10 -20.90 -18.34
N LYS A 3 17.97 -21.01 -18.16
CA LYS A 3 17.55 -20.56 -17.81
C LYS A 3 17.25 -19.85 -17.65
N ARG A 4 17.25 -19.87 -17.68
CA ARG A 4 16.99 -19.25 -17.72
C ARG A 4 16.51 -18.65 -17.74
N ASN A 5 16.48 -18.79 -17.79
CA ASN A 5 16.07 -18.26 -17.99
C ASN A 5 15.77 -17.90 -18.08
N ILE A 6 15.74 -17.99 -17.73
CA ILE A 6 15.46 -17.69 -17.92
C ILE A 6 15.10 -17.11 -17.83
N ALA A 7 15.53 -17.87 -16.93
CA ALA A 7 15.12 -16.78 -16.91
C ALA A 7 14.53 -15.92 -17.82
N GLY A 8 14.55 -15.43 -18.02
CA GLY A 8 14.14 -14.34 -18.80
C GLY A 8 13.03 -14.58 -19.79
N GLY A 9 12.67 -15.75 -19.97
CA GLY A 9 11.69 -16.08 -20.99
C GLY A 9 10.24 -15.95 -20.55
N VAL A 10 9.98 -15.94 -19.26
CA VAL A 10 8.61 -15.96 -18.76
C VAL A 10 8.26 -14.60 -18.13
N PRO A 11 7.29 -13.88 -18.70
CA PRO A 11 6.91 -12.60 -18.11
C PRO A 11 6.25 -12.80 -16.76
N LEU A 12 6.48 -11.84 -15.86
CA LEU A 12 5.86 -11.84 -14.56
C LEU A 12 4.37 -11.54 -14.70
N ASN A 13 3.55 -12.19 -13.89
CA ASN A 13 2.14 -11.84 -13.82
C ASN A 13 1.97 -10.58 -12.95
N ARG A 14 0.74 -10.09 -12.88
CA ARG A 14 0.48 -8.85 -12.16
C ARG A 14 0.83 -8.96 -10.68
N ARG A 15 0.47 -10.08 -10.04
CA ARG A 15 0.78 -10.27 -8.62
C ARG A 15 2.30 -10.19 -8.39
N GLU A 16 3.06 -10.83 -9.25
CA GLU A 16 4.52 -10.82 -9.13
C GLU A 16 5.10 -9.43 -9.33
N ARG A 17 4.56 -8.68 -10.29
CA ARG A 17 5.03 -7.31 -10.53
C ARG A 17 4.70 -6.39 -9.37
N VAL A 18 3.52 -6.49 -8.81
CA VAL A 18 3.13 -5.68 -7.65
C VAL A 18 3.97 -6.08 -6.44
N ALA A 19 4.21 -7.38 -6.25
CA ALA A 19 5.04 -7.87 -5.15
C ALA A 19 6.47 -7.33 -5.25
N ALA A 20 7.03 -7.33 -6.45
CA ALA A 20 8.38 -6.79 -6.65
C ALA A 20 8.44 -5.29 -6.34
N ALA A 21 7.42 -4.55 -6.79
CA ALA A 21 7.34 -3.12 -6.49
C ALA A 21 7.21 -2.88 -4.99
N LEU A 22 6.41 -3.69 -4.32
CA LEU A 22 6.22 -3.58 -2.87
C LEU A 22 7.53 -3.82 -2.12
N LEU A 23 8.29 -4.81 -2.54
CA LEU A 23 9.58 -5.10 -1.92
C LEU A 23 10.57 -3.93 -2.07
N ARG A 24 10.55 -3.28 -3.24
CA ARG A 24 11.37 -2.10 -3.45
C ARG A 24 10.96 -0.93 -2.57
N LEU A 25 9.65 -0.75 -2.39
CA LEU A 25 9.12 0.34 -1.57
C LEU A 25 9.36 0.12 -0.09
N ALA A 26 9.17 -1.10 0.39
CA ALA A 26 9.18 -1.43 1.81
C ALA A 26 10.03 -2.66 2.05
N PRO A 27 11.38 -2.51 1.96
CA PRO A 27 12.27 -3.67 2.02
C PRO A 27 12.24 -4.42 3.35
N ARG A 28 11.74 -3.81 4.41
CA ARG A 28 11.64 -4.48 5.71
C ARG A 28 10.23 -4.90 6.07
N LEU A 29 9.30 -4.81 5.13
CA LEU A 29 7.92 -5.24 5.36
C LEU A 29 7.90 -6.74 5.62
N PRO A 30 7.34 -7.20 6.76
CA PRO A 30 7.28 -8.63 7.05
C PRO A 30 6.45 -9.37 6.01
N GLU A 31 6.77 -10.64 5.83
CA GLU A 31 6.14 -11.46 4.81
C GLU A 31 4.63 -11.55 4.97
N PHE A 32 4.16 -11.66 6.21
CA PHE A 32 2.73 -11.71 6.49
C PHE A 32 2.04 -10.43 6.01
N GLU A 33 2.63 -9.27 6.34
CA GLU A 33 2.05 -7.99 5.93
C GLU A 33 2.09 -7.85 4.42
N ALA A 34 3.20 -8.26 3.80
CA ALA A 34 3.32 -8.19 2.35
C ALA A 34 2.21 -8.99 1.67
N GLY A 35 1.94 -10.19 2.15
CA GLY A 35 0.84 -11.00 1.62
C GLY A 35 -0.50 -10.33 1.77
N ALA A 36 -0.76 -9.74 2.94
CA ALA A 36 -2.02 -9.06 3.19
C ALA A 36 -2.19 -7.83 2.29
N VAL A 37 -1.12 -7.05 2.10
CA VAL A 37 -1.16 -5.90 1.20
C VAL A 37 -1.46 -6.34 -0.22
N LEU A 38 -0.77 -7.39 -0.70
CA LEU A 38 -0.99 -7.89 -2.05
C LEU A 38 -2.42 -8.36 -2.25
N ASP A 39 -2.95 -9.14 -1.31
CA ASP A 39 -4.31 -9.66 -1.44
C ASP A 39 -5.32 -8.52 -1.54
N ARG A 40 -5.18 -7.51 -0.69
CA ARG A 40 -6.11 -6.37 -0.69
C ARG A 40 -5.95 -5.51 -1.94
N ALA A 41 -4.71 -5.23 -2.33
CA ALA A 41 -4.46 -4.38 -3.49
C ALA A 41 -4.99 -5.03 -4.77
N LEU A 42 -4.77 -6.34 -4.93
CA LEU A 42 -5.21 -7.05 -6.13
C LEU A 42 -6.72 -7.24 -6.16
N ALA A 43 -7.37 -7.28 -5.00
CA ALA A 43 -8.82 -7.38 -4.92
C ALA A 43 -9.53 -6.04 -5.09
N SER A 44 -8.80 -4.93 -5.01
CA SER A 44 -9.39 -3.60 -5.04
C SER A 44 -9.82 -3.21 -6.45
N PRO A 45 -11.12 -2.95 -6.68
CA PRO A 45 -11.57 -2.51 -8.00
C PRO A 45 -10.94 -1.20 -8.43
N GLY A 46 -10.67 -0.30 -7.47
CA GLY A 46 -10.09 1.00 -7.76
C GLY A 46 -8.64 0.95 -8.21
N LEU A 47 -7.94 -0.16 -7.94
CA LEU A 47 -6.54 -0.30 -8.33
C LEU A 47 -6.35 -1.23 -9.52
N ARG A 48 -7.44 -1.77 -10.09
CA ARG A 48 -7.35 -2.82 -11.10
C ARG A 48 -6.52 -2.40 -12.30
N GLY A 49 -6.62 -1.16 -12.75
CA GLY A 49 -5.90 -0.66 -13.91
C GLY A 49 -4.62 0.07 -13.58
N ALA A 50 -4.23 0.14 -12.31
CA ALA A 50 -3.06 0.93 -11.92
C ALA A 50 -1.77 0.20 -12.27
N ALA A 51 -0.71 0.99 -12.54
CA ALA A 51 0.62 0.43 -12.71
C ALA A 51 1.04 -0.31 -11.44
N PRO A 52 1.90 -1.35 -11.56
CA PRO A 52 2.31 -2.12 -10.38
C PRO A 52 2.87 -1.27 -9.25
N GLU A 53 3.68 -0.27 -9.55
CA GLU A 53 4.24 0.61 -8.53
C GLU A 53 3.17 1.41 -7.82
N THR A 54 2.19 1.91 -8.57
CA THR A 54 1.08 2.65 -8.01
C THR A 54 0.20 1.77 -7.14
N ALA A 55 -0.10 0.57 -7.63
CA ALA A 55 -0.91 -0.37 -6.86
C ALA A 55 -0.21 -0.77 -5.55
N ALA A 56 1.10 -1.02 -5.62
CA ALA A 56 1.88 -1.34 -4.43
C ALA A 56 1.86 -0.20 -3.42
N TRP A 57 2.09 1.03 -3.88
CA TRP A 57 2.11 2.20 -3.00
C TRP A 57 0.76 2.44 -2.36
N LEU A 58 -0.30 2.52 -3.17
CA LEU A 58 -1.63 2.82 -2.64
C LEU A 58 -2.15 1.70 -1.74
N GLY A 59 -1.86 0.45 -2.12
CA GLY A 59 -2.24 -0.69 -1.29
C GLY A 59 -1.53 -0.70 0.04
N LEU A 60 -0.23 -0.40 0.03
CA LEU A 60 0.56 -0.34 1.26
C LEU A 60 0.08 0.76 2.20
N VAL A 61 -0.15 1.96 1.66
CA VAL A 61 -0.61 3.09 2.46
C VAL A 61 -1.98 2.82 3.06
N ALA A 62 -2.90 2.29 2.26
CA ALA A 62 -4.24 1.98 2.76
C ALA A 62 -4.18 0.90 3.84
N TYR A 63 -3.40 -0.14 3.62
CA TYR A 63 -3.23 -1.20 4.61
C TYR A 63 -2.69 -0.66 5.91
N ALA A 64 -1.62 0.13 5.85
CA ALA A 64 -1.01 0.71 7.06
C ALA A 64 -1.99 1.61 7.79
N ARG A 65 -2.74 2.41 7.05
CA ARG A 65 -3.71 3.33 7.65
C ARG A 65 -4.79 2.57 8.41
N HIS A 66 -5.36 1.54 7.80
CA HIS A 66 -6.46 0.80 8.41
C HIS A 66 -6.01 -0.14 9.53
N VAL A 67 -4.83 -0.73 9.40
CA VAL A 67 -4.41 -1.79 10.32
C VAL A 67 -3.50 -1.27 11.42
N PHE A 68 -2.70 -0.26 11.14
CA PHE A 68 -1.65 0.20 12.07
C PHE A 68 -1.89 1.60 12.63
N THR A 69 -3.06 2.18 12.36
CA THR A 69 -3.44 3.47 12.97
C THR A 69 -4.87 3.39 13.47
N GLU A 70 -5.30 4.45 14.15
CA GLU A 70 -6.67 4.56 14.66
C GLU A 70 -7.64 5.16 13.65
N TYR A 71 -7.29 5.13 12.38
CA TYR A 71 -8.09 5.76 11.34
C TYR A 71 -9.55 5.31 11.36
N ASP A 72 -9.77 3.98 11.39
CA ASP A 72 -11.13 3.44 11.38
C ASP A 72 -11.90 3.83 12.63
N THR A 73 -11.24 3.84 13.79
CA THR A 73 -11.86 4.27 15.04
C THR A 73 -12.30 5.73 14.98
N LEU A 74 -11.45 6.59 14.40
CA LEU A 74 -11.81 8.00 14.25
C LEU A 74 -13.03 8.18 13.35
N LEU A 75 -13.10 7.42 12.25
CA LEU A 75 -14.28 7.48 11.39
C LEU A 75 -15.53 7.03 12.12
N ASP A 76 -15.43 5.96 12.90
CA ASP A 76 -16.55 5.47 13.71
C ASP A 76 -16.99 6.50 14.73
N ASP A 77 -16.06 7.30 15.24
CA ASP A 77 -16.37 8.35 16.22
C ASP A 77 -16.94 9.61 15.57
N GLY A 78 -17.07 9.64 14.25
CA GLY A 78 -17.72 10.72 13.56
C GLY A 78 -16.80 11.73 12.87
N TYR A 79 -15.48 11.51 12.94
CA TYR A 79 -14.58 12.39 12.21
C TYR A 79 -14.69 12.15 10.70
N ASP A 80 -14.58 13.21 9.92
CA ASP A 80 -14.54 13.04 8.47
C ASP A 80 -13.19 12.48 8.02
N ARG A 81 -13.12 12.07 6.75
CA ARG A 81 -11.91 11.43 6.22
C ARG A 81 -10.68 12.32 6.32
N ASP A 82 -10.83 13.58 5.93
CA ASP A 82 -9.68 14.49 5.91
C ASP A 82 -9.13 14.69 7.31
N SER A 83 -10.02 14.88 8.29
CA SER A 83 -9.60 15.05 9.67
C SER A 83 -8.95 13.79 10.21
N ALA A 84 -9.56 12.64 9.97
CA ALA A 84 -9.01 11.37 10.44
C ALA A 84 -7.64 11.09 9.84
N ARG A 85 -7.46 11.37 8.53
CA ARG A 85 -6.17 11.20 7.87
C ARG A 85 -5.11 12.11 8.46
N HIS A 86 -5.50 13.34 8.74
CA HIS A 86 -4.58 14.29 9.35
C HIS A 86 -4.11 13.80 10.73
N PHE A 87 -5.05 13.34 11.55
CA PHE A 87 -4.72 12.91 12.91
C PHE A 87 -3.80 11.70 12.94
N VAL A 88 -3.91 10.79 11.97
CA VAL A 88 -3.08 9.57 11.97
C VAL A 88 -1.85 9.66 11.09
N ARG A 89 -1.59 10.83 10.47
CA ARG A 89 -0.49 10.97 9.53
C ARG A 89 0.86 10.57 10.13
N ASP A 90 1.14 11.02 11.34
CA ASP A 90 2.45 10.72 11.95
C ASP A 90 2.57 9.24 12.29
N ASP A 91 1.51 8.63 12.79
CA ASP A 91 1.52 7.18 13.07
C ASP A 91 1.66 6.38 11.79
N LEU A 92 1.00 6.82 10.72
CA LEU A 92 1.12 6.19 9.42
C LEU A 92 2.57 6.25 8.93
N ASN A 93 3.18 7.44 9.00
CA ASN A 93 4.56 7.61 8.56
C ASN A 93 5.53 6.79 9.43
N ALA A 94 5.24 6.64 10.72
CA ALA A 94 6.05 5.81 11.59
C ALA A 94 5.99 4.33 11.16
N ALA A 95 4.80 3.84 10.84
CA ALA A 95 4.65 2.45 10.37
C ALA A 95 5.40 2.25 9.05
N LEU A 96 5.22 3.16 8.09
CA LEU A 96 5.90 3.07 6.81
C LEU A 96 7.42 3.11 6.99
N GLY A 97 7.92 4.00 7.85
CA GLY A 97 9.34 4.11 8.11
C GLY A 97 9.93 2.84 8.72
N ALA A 98 9.18 2.20 9.61
CA ALA A 98 9.60 0.93 10.22
C ALA A 98 9.80 -0.16 9.16
N TRP A 99 9.07 -0.09 8.06
CA TRP A 99 9.18 -1.05 6.96
C TRP A 99 10.20 -0.64 5.92
N GLY A 100 10.91 0.46 6.14
CA GLY A 100 11.96 0.90 5.24
C GLY A 100 11.49 1.83 4.14
N VAL A 101 10.26 2.32 4.22
CA VAL A 101 9.74 3.28 3.24
C VAL A 101 10.39 4.63 3.49
N ARG A 102 10.98 5.21 2.43
CA ARG A 102 11.65 6.51 2.53
C ARG A 102 10.71 7.67 2.31
N ARG A 103 9.65 7.44 1.55
CA ARG A 103 8.66 8.46 1.23
C ARG A 103 7.72 8.65 2.41
N GLN A 104 7.39 9.91 2.70
CA GLN A 104 6.44 10.23 3.76
C GLN A 104 5.17 10.78 3.16
N ILE A 105 4.04 10.50 3.85
CA ILE A 105 2.74 11.02 3.46
C ILE A 105 2.60 12.43 4.02
N SER A 106 2.27 13.39 3.15
CA SER A 106 1.88 14.74 3.55
C SER A 106 0.36 14.80 3.63
N ASP A 107 -0.17 15.88 4.19
CA ASP A 107 -1.62 16.06 4.23
C ASP A 107 -2.22 16.07 2.82
N ALA A 108 -1.53 16.70 1.88
CA ALA A 108 -2.01 16.76 0.51
C ALA A 108 -2.09 15.36 -0.13
N GLU A 109 -1.09 14.51 0.14
CA GLU A 109 -1.11 13.14 -0.36
C GLU A 109 -2.16 12.29 0.35
N ALA A 110 -2.36 12.54 1.65
CA ALA A 110 -3.38 11.80 2.40
C ALA A 110 -4.76 12.03 1.80
N ASP A 111 -4.99 13.21 1.23
CA ASP A 111 -6.27 13.55 0.59
C ASP A 111 -6.28 13.21 -0.89
N GLY A 112 -5.20 12.66 -1.41
CA GLY A 112 -5.03 12.44 -2.83
C GLY A 112 -6.09 11.54 -3.44
N PRO A 113 -6.30 11.66 -4.75
CA PRO A 113 -7.33 10.88 -5.42
C PRO A 113 -6.99 9.41 -5.58
N GLY A 114 -5.79 9.00 -5.22
CA GLY A 114 -5.33 7.66 -5.47
C GLY A 114 -5.91 6.61 -4.55
N GLU A 115 -6.50 6.97 -3.42
CA GLU A 115 -7.05 5.98 -2.51
C GLU A 115 -8.50 5.68 -2.88
N PRO A 116 -8.81 4.44 -3.25
CA PRO A 116 -10.17 4.10 -3.65
C PRO A 116 -11.12 4.19 -2.46
N GLU A 117 -12.23 4.84 -2.69
CA GLU A 117 -13.24 5.05 -1.67
C GLU A 117 -13.89 3.75 -1.29
N GLY A 118 -13.93 3.48 0.03
CA GLY A 118 -14.65 2.31 0.53
C GLY A 118 -14.07 0.98 0.10
N THR A 119 -12.83 0.92 -0.35
CA THR A 119 -12.27 -0.27 -0.94
C THR A 119 -11.52 -1.14 0.04
N PHE A 120 -10.97 -0.58 1.06
CA PHE A 120 -10.26 -1.37 2.06
C PHE A 120 -11.03 -1.49 3.34
#